data_25cc1d47beab492923835a34431ba69b
#
_entry.id   25cc1d47beab492923835a34431ba69b
#
_cell.length_a   1.000
_cell.length_b   1.000
_cell.length_c   1.000
_cell.angle_alpha   90.00
_cell.angle_beta   90.00
_cell.angle_gamma   90.00
#
_symmetry.space_group_name_H-M   'P 1'
#
loop_
_entity.id
_entity.type
_entity.pdbx_description
1 polymer ?
#
loop_
_entity_poly.entity_id
_entity_poly.type
_entity_poly.pdbx_seq_one_letter_code
_entity_poly.pdbx_strand_id
1 'polypeptide(L)'
;MSFIPKSSDSKNELIDCSNGKLFTRSGDGRLPSDNMLMFDEIVDINDSGGEFNKGSIIANLNINPDLWFFDCHFKEDPVMPGCLGLDAMWQLLGFYLLWSGLPGIGRALGAEKVKFFGQVLPSAKLVRYELDIKRIINRGAVLGLANGKMFVDNKQIYTAEKLKVGLFDDPSNF
;
A
#
# COMPACT_ATOMS: atom_id res chain seq x y z
N MET A 1 4.39 7.00 23.34
CA MET A 1 2.91 6.93 23.30
C MET A 1 2.52 5.74 22.47
N SER A 2 1.49 4.99 22.82
CA SER A 2 0.98 3.90 21.97
C SER A 2 0.24 4.49 20.77
N PHE A 3 0.41 3.92 19.59
CA PHE A 3 -0.36 4.26 18.40
C PHE A 3 -1.86 4.05 18.67
N ILE A 4 -2.66 5.03 18.32
CA ILE A 4 -4.12 4.94 18.39
C ILE A 4 -4.62 4.83 16.94
N PRO A 5 -5.27 3.71 16.56
CA PRO A 5 -5.79 3.55 15.21
C PRO A 5 -6.79 4.67 14.86
N LYS A 6 -6.62 5.23 13.66
CA LYS A 6 -7.52 6.21 13.05
C LYS A 6 -8.13 5.60 11.80
N SER A 7 -9.20 6.20 11.30
CA SER A 7 -9.86 5.76 10.05
C SER A 7 -9.24 6.37 8.78
N SER A 8 -8.28 7.28 8.92
CA SER A 8 -7.60 7.93 7.79
C SER A 8 -6.24 8.48 8.23
N ASP A 9 -5.31 8.63 7.28
CA ASP A 9 -3.99 9.23 7.50
C ASP A 9 -3.64 10.20 6.37
N SER A 10 -3.16 11.39 6.74
CA SER A 10 -2.70 12.44 5.83
C SER A 10 -1.29 12.17 5.32
N LYS A 11 -0.86 12.91 4.30
CA LYS A 11 0.52 12.84 3.76
C LYS A 11 1.57 13.00 4.85
N ASN A 12 1.39 13.93 5.78
CA ASN A 12 2.35 14.18 6.85
C ASN A 12 2.46 12.99 7.81
N GLU A 13 1.35 12.32 8.12
CA GLU A 13 1.34 11.11 8.96
C GLU A 13 1.99 9.92 8.25
N LEU A 14 1.83 9.81 6.93
CA LEU A 14 2.53 8.81 6.12
C LEU A 14 4.04 9.06 6.08
N ILE A 15 4.47 10.32 5.98
CA ILE A 15 5.88 10.71 6.09
C ILE A 15 6.41 10.41 7.50
N ASP A 16 5.63 10.65 8.54
CA ASP A 16 6.00 10.28 9.90
C ASP A 16 6.13 8.75 10.06
N CYS A 17 5.30 7.96 9.38
CA CYS A 17 5.46 6.51 9.30
C CYS A 17 6.80 6.12 8.64
N SER A 18 7.15 6.75 7.51
CA SER A 18 8.43 6.53 6.82
C SER A 18 9.64 6.87 7.71
N ASN A 19 9.50 7.89 8.54
CA ASN A 19 10.52 8.33 9.51
C ASN A 19 10.53 7.52 10.83
N GLY A 20 9.63 6.53 10.98
CA GLY A 20 9.51 5.71 12.19
C GLY A 20 8.90 6.43 13.39
N LYS A 21 8.09 7.47 13.15
CA LYS A 21 7.45 8.26 14.21
C LYS A 21 5.99 7.87 14.46
N LEU A 22 5.34 7.19 13.51
CA LEU A 22 3.94 6.79 13.63
C LEU A 22 3.80 5.48 14.42
N PHE A 23 4.49 4.44 13.99
CA PHE A 23 4.60 3.17 14.71
C PHE A 23 5.93 3.18 15.48
N THR A 24 5.86 3.20 16.79
CA THR A 24 7.03 3.52 17.64
C THR A 24 7.50 2.37 18.53
N ARG A 25 6.92 1.17 18.37
CA ARG A 25 7.43 -0.02 19.05
C ARG A 25 8.78 -0.41 18.43
N SER A 26 9.68 -0.91 19.27
CA SER A 26 10.94 -1.48 18.79
C SER A 26 10.67 -2.59 17.78
N GLY A 27 11.25 -2.50 16.58
CA GLY A 27 11.04 -3.47 15.52
C GLY A 27 9.81 -3.21 14.63
N ASP A 28 9.06 -2.13 14.85
CA ASP A 28 7.97 -1.77 13.93
C ASP A 28 8.51 -1.38 12.55
N GLY A 29 7.80 -1.83 11.52
CA GLY A 29 8.07 -1.50 10.12
C GLY A 29 7.78 -0.03 9.80
N ARG A 30 8.20 0.37 8.63
CA ARG A 30 8.02 1.73 8.09
C ARG A 30 7.50 1.66 6.67
N LEU A 31 6.84 2.72 6.23
CA LEU A 31 6.63 2.96 4.81
C LEU A 31 7.95 3.36 4.15
N PRO A 32 8.12 3.11 2.84
CA PRO A 32 9.22 3.72 2.10
C PRO A 32 9.11 5.25 2.12
N SER A 33 10.20 5.93 1.81
CA SER A 33 10.26 7.39 1.76
C SER A 33 10.33 7.91 0.33
N ASP A 34 10.13 9.22 0.19
CA ASP A 34 10.35 9.99 -1.03
C ASP A 34 9.64 9.37 -2.25
N ASN A 35 10.37 9.12 -3.32
CA ASN A 35 9.85 8.60 -4.58
C ASN A 35 9.20 7.22 -4.49
N MET A 36 9.52 6.44 -3.47
CA MET A 36 8.93 5.10 -3.29
C MET A 36 7.68 5.09 -2.41
N LEU A 37 7.29 6.20 -1.80
CA LEU A 37 6.01 6.32 -1.12
C LEU A 37 4.91 6.55 -2.17
N MET A 38 4.16 5.49 -2.49
CA MET A 38 3.31 5.43 -3.67
C MET A 38 1.86 5.87 -3.45
N PHE A 39 1.59 6.61 -2.37
CA PHE A 39 0.29 7.25 -2.11
C PHE A 39 0.47 8.50 -1.24
N ASP A 40 -0.51 9.42 -1.32
CA ASP A 40 -0.47 10.71 -0.64
C ASP A 40 -1.35 10.75 0.60
N GLU A 41 -2.35 9.88 0.66
CA GLU A 41 -3.26 9.80 1.80
C GLU A 41 -3.90 8.41 1.89
N ILE A 42 -4.25 8.00 3.09
CA ILE A 42 -5.19 6.91 3.34
C ILE A 42 -6.53 7.58 3.67
N VAL A 43 -7.53 7.39 2.80
CA VAL A 43 -8.83 8.03 2.94
C VAL A 43 -9.81 7.22 3.78
N ASP A 44 -9.62 5.92 3.84
CA ASP A 44 -10.38 5.03 4.72
C ASP A 44 -9.56 3.80 5.09
N ILE A 45 -9.62 3.42 6.35
CA ILE A 45 -9.07 2.17 6.87
C ILE A 45 -9.96 1.68 8.01
N ASN A 46 -10.35 0.41 7.96
CA ASN A 46 -11.22 -0.20 8.95
C ASN A 46 -10.95 -1.70 9.08
N ASP A 47 -11.38 -2.30 10.19
CA ASP A 47 -11.15 -3.71 10.57
C ASP A 47 -12.34 -4.65 10.32
N SER A 48 -13.44 -4.14 9.76
CA SER A 48 -14.70 -4.90 9.63
C SER A 48 -15.37 -4.79 8.26
N GLY A 49 -14.90 -3.88 7.39
CA GLY A 49 -15.42 -3.67 6.04
C GLY A 49 -14.78 -4.58 4.99
N GLY A 50 -14.96 -4.18 3.72
CA GLY A 50 -14.42 -4.85 2.55
C GLY A 50 -15.20 -6.08 2.11
N GLU A 51 -14.77 -6.66 1.00
CA GLU A 51 -15.40 -7.81 0.33
C GLU A 51 -15.56 -9.04 1.26
N PHE A 52 -14.62 -9.22 2.19
CA PHE A 52 -14.57 -10.37 3.08
C PHE A 52 -15.06 -10.07 4.51
N ASN A 53 -15.55 -8.86 4.80
CA ASN A 53 -15.90 -8.38 6.13
C ASN A 53 -14.76 -8.57 7.18
N LYS A 54 -13.52 -8.33 6.75
CA LYS A 54 -12.30 -8.50 7.56
C LYS A 54 -11.40 -7.27 7.54
N GLY A 55 -11.97 -6.16 7.07
CA GLY A 55 -11.30 -4.89 6.94
C GLY A 55 -10.95 -4.53 5.50
N SER A 56 -10.73 -3.24 5.31
CA SER A 56 -10.31 -2.66 4.04
C SER A 56 -9.40 -1.46 4.27
N ILE A 57 -8.67 -1.08 3.23
CA ILE A 57 -7.88 0.15 3.20
C ILE A 57 -7.98 0.77 1.82
N ILE A 58 -8.22 2.08 1.78
CA ILE A 58 -8.34 2.89 0.56
C ILE A 58 -7.36 4.04 0.64
N ALA A 59 -6.56 4.22 -0.41
CA ALA A 59 -5.57 5.28 -0.49
C ALA A 59 -5.60 5.97 -1.86
N ASN A 60 -5.17 7.22 -1.89
CA ASN A 60 -5.09 8.05 -3.08
C ASN A 60 -3.64 8.46 -3.38
N LEU A 61 -3.32 8.56 -4.67
CA LEU A 61 -2.12 9.19 -5.20
C LEU A 61 -2.56 10.27 -6.19
N ASN A 62 -2.19 11.53 -5.92
CA ASN A 62 -2.42 12.64 -6.84
C ASN A 62 -1.44 12.53 -8.02
N ILE A 63 -1.97 12.56 -9.22
CA ILE A 63 -1.17 12.49 -10.44
C ILE A 63 -0.95 13.90 -10.96
N ASN A 64 0.30 14.20 -11.27
CA ASN A 64 0.70 15.38 -12.02
C ASN A 64 1.84 14.99 -12.99
N PRO A 65 2.05 15.77 -14.07
CA PRO A 65 3.05 15.44 -15.09
C PRO A 65 4.50 15.40 -14.60
N ASP A 66 4.80 16.04 -13.46
CA ASP A 66 6.16 16.15 -12.91
C ASP A 66 6.54 14.99 -12.00
N LEU A 67 5.70 13.96 -11.87
CA LEU A 67 6.03 12.76 -11.12
C LEU A 67 7.21 12.03 -11.78
N TRP A 68 8.20 11.71 -10.97
CA TRP A 68 9.52 11.19 -11.38
C TRP A 68 9.48 10.04 -12.40
N PHE A 69 8.48 9.16 -12.32
CA PHE A 69 8.40 8.02 -13.20
C PHE A 69 7.98 8.38 -14.62
N PHE A 70 7.34 9.53 -14.85
CA PHE A 70 7.02 10.01 -16.20
C PHE A 70 8.25 10.50 -16.96
N ASP A 71 9.31 10.94 -16.27
CA ASP A 71 10.56 11.37 -16.90
C ASP A 71 11.38 10.21 -17.47
N CYS A 72 11.16 8.99 -16.97
CA CYS A 72 11.99 7.82 -17.27
C CYS A 72 11.24 6.61 -17.84
N HIS A 73 9.91 6.60 -17.77
CA HIS A 73 9.13 5.44 -18.17
C HIS A 73 7.91 5.83 -19.02
N PHE A 74 8.06 6.00 -20.34
CA PHE A 74 9.24 5.95 -21.17
C PHE A 74 9.55 7.35 -21.71
N LYS A 75 10.74 7.60 -22.27
CA LYS A 75 11.23 8.95 -22.61
C LYS A 75 10.33 9.72 -23.59
N GLU A 76 9.66 9.07 -24.52
CA GLU A 76 8.74 9.69 -25.50
C GLU A 76 7.30 9.14 -25.35
N ASP A 77 7.06 8.29 -24.36
CA ASP A 77 5.77 7.66 -24.09
C ASP A 77 5.60 7.54 -22.55
N PRO A 78 5.36 8.68 -21.86
CA PRO A 78 5.30 8.68 -20.41
C PRO A 78 4.05 7.96 -19.89
N VAL A 79 4.28 6.94 -19.07
CA VAL A 79 3.26 6.14 -18.42
C VAL A 79 3.76 5.67 -17.06
N MET A 80 2.92 5.64 -16.05
CA MET A 80 3.27 5.08 -14.75
C MET A 80 3.63 3.60 -14.88
N PRO A 81 4.80 3.14 -14.37
CA PRO A 81 5.13 1.72 -14.32
C PRO A 81 4.07 0.92 -13.56
N GLY A 82 3.55 -0.13 -14.19
CA GLY A 82 2.53 -0.98 -13.55
C GLY A 82 3.01 -1.63 -12.24
N CYS A 83 4.31 -1.93 -12.13
CA CYS A 83 4.90 -2.46 -10.91
C CYS A 83 4.80 -1.51 -9.71
N LEU A 84 4.75 -0.19 -9.91
CA LEU A 84 4.59 0.77 -8.82
C LEU A 84 3.18 0.70 -8.19
N GLY A 85 2.15 0.42 -9.00
CA GLY A 85 0.81 0.15 -8.48
C GLY A 85 0.74 -1.12 -7.63
N LEU A 86 1.47 -2.15 -8.03
CA LEU A 86 1.58 -3.39 -7.23
C LEU A 86 2.34 -3.13 -5.93
N ASP A 87 3.43 -2.38 -5.98
CA ASP A 87 4.21 -2.02 -4.79
C ASP A 87 3.38 -1.18 -3.81
N ALA A 88 2.60 -0.20 -4.31
CA ALA A 88 1.66 0.57 -3.49
C ALA A 88 0.69 -0.34 -2.71
N MET A 89 0.17 -1.38 -3.35
CA MET A 89 -0.73 -2.33 -2.68
C MET A 89 -0.03 -3.14 -1.60
N TRP A 90 1.23 -3.53 -1.79
CA TRP A 90 2.02 -4.18 -0.73
C TRP A 90 2.35 -3.23 0.41
N GLN A 91 2.67 -1.97 0.11
CA GLN A 91 2.87 -0.93 1.13
C GLN A 91 1.62 -0.74 1.99
N LEU A 92 0.44 -0.65 1.36
CA LEU A 92 -0.84 -0.51 2.04
C LEU A 92 -1.17 -1.73 2.91
N LEU A 93 -0.92 -2.95 2.41
CA LEU A 93 -1.13 -4.16 3.20
C LEU A 93 -0.18 -4.21 4.40
N GLY A 94 1.09 -3.84 4.22
CA GLY A 94 2.05 -3.72 5.32
C GLY A 94 1.64 -2.68 6.37
N PHE A 95 1.20 -1.51 5.91
CA PHE A 95 0.66 -0.46 6.79
C PHE A 95 -0.56 -0.96 7.58
N TYR A 96 -1.50 -1.64 6.91
CA TYR A 96 -2.69 -2.21 7.55
C TYR A 96 -2.34 -3.17 8.69
N LEU A 97 -1.34 -4.02 8.50
CA LEU A 97 -0.91 -4.97 9.54
C LEU A 97 -0.37 -4.23 10.78
N LEU A 98 0.45 -3.19 10.59
CA LEU A 98 0.98 -2.36 11.67
C LEU A 98 -0.14 -1.55 12.34
N TRP A 99 -1.05 -0.99 11.57
CA TRP A 99 -2.24 -0.28 12.04
C TRP A 99 -3.13 -1.18 12.91
N SER A 100 -3.26 -2.45 12.54
CA SER A 100 -3.97 -3.47 13.32
C SER A 100 -3.25 -3.88 14.62
N GLY A 101 -2.13 -3.26 14.95
CA GLY A 101 -1.37 -3.51 16.17
C GLY A 101 -0.40 -4.69 16.10
N LEU A 102 -0.17 -5.26 14.92
CA LEU A 102 0.77 -6.36 14.74
C LEU A 102 2.22 -5.83 14.62
N PRO A 103 3.21 -6.41 15.31
CA PRO A 103 4.59 -5.96 15.27
C PRO A 103 5.36 -6.56 14.09
N GLY A 104 6.48 -5.92 13.74
CA GLY A 104 7.48 -6.47 12.83
C GLY A 104 7.73 -5.63 11.60
N ILE A 105 8.74 -6.01 10.82
CA ILE A 105 9.20 -5.32 9.62
C ILE A 105 8.58 -6.00 8.39
N GLY A 106 7.87 -5.23 7.57
CA GLY A 106 7.14 -5.71 6.39
C GLY A 106 8.06 -6.19 5.26
N ARG A 107 7.70 -7.32 4.65
CA ARG A 107 8.25 -7.79 3.37
C ARG A 107 7.14 -8.26 2.47
N ALA A 108 7.19 -7.84 1.20
CA ALA A 108 6.32 -8.38 0.17
C ALA A 108 6.72 -9.83 -0.13
N LEU A 109 5.75 -10.73 -0.09
CA LEU A 109 5.99 -12.17 -0.30
C LEU A 109 5.46 -12.65 -1.66
N GLY A 110 4.63 -11.86 -2.32
CA GLY A 110 4.10 -12.20 -3.62
C GLY A 110 2.67 -11.76 -3.83
N ALA A 111 2.17 -12.07 -5.01
CA ALA A 111 0.78 -11.95 -5.41
C ALA A 111 0.44 -13.11 -6.34
N GLU A 112 -0.83 -13.51 -6.36
CA GLU A 112 -1.36 -14.37 -7.41
C GLU A 112 -2.08 -13.48 -8.42
N LYS A 113 -2.21 -13.88 -9.66
CA LYS A 113 -3.03 -13.32 -10.71
C LYS A 113 -3.14 -11.78 -10.72
N VAL A 114 -2.08 -11.14 -11.16
CA VAL A 114 -2.04 -9.69 -11.43
C VAL A 114 -2.51 -9.45 -12.86
N LYS A 115 -3.46 -8.52 -13.04
CA LYS A 115 -3.98 -8.13 -14.35
C LYS A 115 -3.97 -6.62 -14.52
N PHE A 116 -3.41 -6.15 -15.63
CA PHE A 116 -3.45 -4.77 -16.08
C PHE A 116 -4.41 -4.68 -17.28
N PHE A 117 -5.34 -3.74 -17.26
CA PHE A 117 -6.28 -3.49 -18.35
C PHE A 117 -6.50 -1.99 -18.61
N GLY A 118 -5.58 -1.18 -18.12
CA GLY A 118 -5.48 0.26 -18.35
C GLY A 118 -4.13 0.78 -17.93
N GLN A 119 -3.95 2.08 -18.03
CA GLN A 119 -2.68 2.76 -17.76
C GLN A 119 -2.94 4.13 -17.08
N VAL A 120 -1.93 4.66 -16.41
CA VAL A 120 -1.93 6.01 -15.83
C VAL A 120 -1.03 6.90 -16.65
N LEU A 121 -1.61 7.89 -17.30
CA LEU A 121 -0.92 8.89 -18.14
C LEU A 121 -0.68 10.19 -17.34
N PRO A 122 0.26 11.06 -17.79
CA PRO A 122 0.49 12.37 -17.14
C PRO A 122 -0.74 13.27 -17.08
N SER A 123 -1.73 13.06 -17.95
CA SER A 123 -3.00 13.80 -17.97
C SER A 123 -4.04 13.33 -16.95
N ALA A 124 -3.80 12.18 -16.28
CA ALA A 124 -4.65 11.71 -15.20
C ALA A 124 -4.59 12.66 -13.99
N LYS A 125 -5.58 12.57 -13.10
CA LYS A 125 -5.65 13.41 -11.90
C LYS A 125 -5.45 12.62 -10.62
N LEU A 126 -6.04 11.43 -10.56
CA LEU A 126 -6.10 10.65 -9.32
C LEU A 126 -5.97 9.16 -9.61
N VAL A 127 -5.08 8.53 -8.90
CA VAL A 127 -5.06 7.08 -8.71
C VAL A 127 -5.65 6.75 -7.35
N ARG A 128 -6.54 5.77 -7.29
CA ARG A 128 -7.09 5.22 -6.05
C ARG A 128 -6.75 3.73 -5.97
N TYR A 129 -6.24 3.33 -4.82
CA TYR A 129 -6.00 1.94 -4.45
C TYR A 129 -7.05 1.51 -3.45
N GLU A 130 -7.63 0.33 -3.64
CA GLU A 130 -8.57 -0.30 -2.72
C GLU A 130 -8.08 -1.71 -2.42
N LEU A 131 -7.89 -2.03 -1.14
CA LEU A 131 -7.55 -3.37 -0.68
C LEU A 131 -8.64 -3.91 0.22
N ASP A 132 -9.06 -5.14 -0.07
CA ASP A 132 -9.95 -5.93 0.76
C ASP A 132 -9.15 -7.01 1.50
N ILE A 133 -9.12 -6.94 2.83
CA ILE A 133 -8.37 -7.88 3.67
C ILE A 133 -9.07 -9.23 3.67
N LYS A 134 -8.36 -10.23 3.17
CA LYS A 134 -8.90 -11.59 3.05
C LYS A 134 -8.61 -12.45 4.29
N ARG A 135 -7.41 -12.31 4.84
CA ARG A 135 -6.98 -13.09 6.01
C ARG A 135 -5.74 -12.47 6.64
N ILE A 136 -5.70 -12.50 7.97
CA ILE A 136 -4.48 -12.27 8.76
C ILE A 136 -4.20 -13.56 9.53
N ILE A 137 -2.96 -14.03 9.46
CA ILE A 137 -2.46 -15.18 10.21
C ILE A 137 -1.41 -14.64 11.16
N ASN A 138 -1.57 -14.91 12.44
CA ASN A 138 -0.63 -14.54 13.50
C ASN A 138 -0.33 -15.78 14.36
N ARG A 139 0.54 -16.64 13.85
CA ARG A 139 0.97 -17.88 14.52
C ARG A 139 2.46 -18.11 14.27
N GLY A 140 3.31 -17.53 15.12
CA GLY A 140 4.76 -17.54 14.97
C GLY A 140 5.29 -16.50 14.00
N ALA A 141 4.70 -16.35 12.82
CA ALA A 141 4.92 -15.25 11.89
C ALA A 141 3.59 -14.57 11.56
N VAL A 142 3.64 -13.27 11.29
CA VAL A 142 2.48 -12.51 10.83
C VAL A 142 2.43 -12.57 9.31
N LEU A 143 1.29 -12.95 8.76
CA LEU A 143 1.04 -12.96 7.32
C LEU A 143 -0.30 -12.30 7.02
N GLY A 144 -0.28 -11.24 6.21
CA GLY A 144 -1.47 -10.61 5.65
C GLY A 144 -1.73 -11.08 4.22
N LEU A 145 -3.00 -11.34 3.92
CA LEU A 145 -3.49 -11.62 2.57
C LEU A 145 -4.62 -10.65 2.23
N ALA A 146 -4.55 -10.05 1.04
CA ALA A 146 -5.57 -9.13 0.54
C ALA A 146 -5.79 -9.30 -0.96
N ASN A 147 -6.95 -8.85 -1.44
CA ASN A 147 -7.16 -8.56 -2.86
C ASN A 147 -7.06 -7.06 -3.07
N GLY A 148 -6.52 -6.63 -4.21
CA GLY A 148 -6.33 -5.23 -4.53
C GLY A 148 -6.96 -4.84 -5.86
N LYS A 149 -7.44 -3.61 -5.93
CA LYS A 149 -7.93 -2.94 -7.14
C LYS A 149 -7.28 -1.57 -7.25
N MET A 150 -7.00 -1.13 -8.46
CA MET A 150 -6.51 0.21 -8.74
C MET A 150 -7.38 0.88 -9.78
N PHE A 151 -7.66 2.15 -9.53
CA PHE A 151 -8.48 2.99 -10.39
C PHE A 151 -7.70 4.22 -10.81
N VAL A 152 -7.91 4.70 -12.02
CA VAL A 152 -7.47 6.02 -12.50
C VAL A 152 -8.70 6.81 -12.90
N ASP A 153 -8.87 7.99 -12.31
CA ASP A 153 -10.01 8.89 -12.55
C ASP A 153 -11.37 8.14 -12.50
N ASN A 154 -11.54 7.30 -11.48
CA ASN A 154 -12.68 6.40 -11.23
C ASN A 154 -12.85 5.21 -12.20
N LYS A 155 -11.97 5.03 -13.17
CA LYS A 155 -11.97 3.85 -14.02
C LYS A 155 -11.03 2.79 -13.47
N GLN A 156 -11.55 1.59 -13.20
CA GLN A 156 -10.71 0.48 -12.75
C GLN A 156 -9.76 0.04 -13.88
N ILE A 157 -8.47 -0.07 -13.55
CA ILE A 157 -7.41 -0.41 -14.51
C ILE A 157 -6.55 -1.60 -14.09
N TYR A 158 -6.75 -2.12 -12.86
CA TYR A 158 -5.84 -3.09 -12.29
C TYR A 158 -6.53 -3.98 -11.26
N THR A 159 -6.13 -5.25 -11.18
CA THR A 159 -6.46 -6.17 -10.09
C THR A 159 -5.24 -6.97 -9.67
N ALA A 160 -5.14 -7.26 -8.38
CA ALA A 160 -4.18 -8.20 -7.82
C ALA A 160 -4.89 -9.10 -6.81
N GLU A 161 -4.82 -10.40 -7.03
CA GLU A 161 -5.42 -11.39 -6.13
C GLU A 161 -4.34 -11.94 -5.19
N LYS A 162 -4.71 -12.17 -3.93
CA LYS A 162 -3.86 -12.75 -2.90
C LYS A 162 -2.50 -12.08 -2.78
N LEU A 163 -2.50 -10.76 -2.70
CA LEU A 163 -1.36 -10.01 -2.21
C LEU A 163 -0.93 -10.59 -0.87
N LYS A 164 0.38 -10.79 -0.69
CA LYS A 164 0.96 -11.38 0.52
C LYS A 164 2.04 -10.46 1.08
N VAL A 165 1.90 -10.11 2.35
CA VAL A 165 2.93 -9.39 3.14
C VAL A 165 3.15 -10.13 4.44
N GLY A 166 4.41 -10.38 4.77
CA GLY A 166 4.83 -10.89 6.08
C GLY A 166 5.39 -9.78 6.95
N LEU A 167 5.17 -9.85 8.27
CA LEU A 167 5.92 -9.07 9.24
C LEU A 167 6.90 -9.99 9.96
N PHE A 168 8.15 -9.54 10.05
CA PHE A 168 9.28 -10.28 10.60
C PHE A 168 9.92 -9.50 11.74
N ASP A 169 10.28 -10.17 12.84
CA ASP A 169 11.05 -9.56 13.93
C ASP A 169 12.48 -9.27 13.46
N ASP A 170 13.07 -10.19 12.70
CA ASP A 170 14.35 -10.02 12.02
C ASP A 170 14.26 -10.48 10.56
N PRO A 171 14.21 -9.55 9.60
CA PRO A 171 14.14 -9.88 8.18
C PRO A 171 15.49 -10.26 7.55
N SER A 172 16.59 -10.32 8.31
CA SER A 172 17.92 -10.63 7.76
C SER A 172 18.03 -12.05 7.22
N ASN A 173 17.13 -12.94 7.63
CA ASN A 173 17.05 -14.34 7.20
C ASN A 173 15.93 -14.59 6.17
N PHE A 174 15.39 -13.54 5.57
CA PHE A 174 14.33 -13.61 4.57
C PHE A 174 14.89 -13.91 3.17
#